data_70173e6f9732b5b9045515708f0842be
#
_entry.id   70173e6f9732b5b9045515708f0842be
#
_cell.length_a   1.000
_cell.length_b   1.000
_cell.length_c   1.000
_cell.angle_alpha   90.00
_cell.angle_beta   90.00
_cell.angle_gamma   90.00
#
_symmetry.space_group_name_H-M   'P 1'
#
loop_
_entity.id
_entity.type
_entity.pdbx_description
1 polymer ?
#
loop_
_entity_poly.entity_id
_entity_poly.type
_entity_poly.pdbx_seq_one_letter_code
_entity_poly.pdbx_strand_id
1 'polypeptide(L)'
;MSRKGVKKSQTVPAAPNHQAGFPIPTVSLFCGSGGLDLGFARQGFHPVLAVDSADAACTTFEQNFPGCRVLKQDLSRVPPGYIVDRLAEMPSTARPIGVVGGPPCQAFSMSNVHKGSTDPRRTLPATYARLIGELRKAFDIDFFVFENVLGLRHKRHEELFSDLKGLFREAGFSIFEGELDAKDFGVPQTRQRVFIIGFNKRKYTRFGFPFPLGNFQAWRTVRDAIGGLPPPAIFKRDLTPDKIPFHPNHWCMRPVSEKFSNGKMERGVTTNGRPFRVLHWDKPSWTVAYGNREVHIHPSGRRRLSVYEAMLLQGFPESYQFLGNLSAQIRMVSDAVPPALGEALARGVRALVEPQVLKRMRRPSASR
;
A
#
# COMPACT_ATOMS: atom_id res chain seq x y z
N MET A 1 -46.00 -10.30 -22.97
CA MET A 1 -44.76 -10.91 -23.50
C MET A 1 -43.78 -9.80 -23.80
N SER A 2 -42.76 -9.61 -23.02
CA SER A 2 -41.56 -8.83 -23.37
C SER A 2 -40.41 -9.26 -22.51
N ARG A 3 -39.45 -9.95 -23.11
CA ARG A 3 -38.18 -10.36 -22.51
C ARG A 3 -37.28 -9.12 -22.33
N LYS A 4 -37.08 -8.63 -21.14
CA LYS A 4 -36.04 -7.60 -20.87
C LYS A 4 -34.71 -8.28 -20.62
N GLY A 5 -33.73 -7.81 -21.38
CA GLY A 5 -32.42 -8.39 -21.57
C GLY A 5 -31.55 -8.41 -20.31
N VAL A 6 -30.77 -9.44 -20.26
CA VAL A 6 -29.62 -9.63 -19.36
C VAL A 6 -28.61 -8.52 -19.66
N LYS A 7 -28.36 -7.63 -18.69
CA LYS A 7 -27.26 -6.67 -18.77
C LYS A 7 -25.92 -7.43 -18.68
N LYS A 8 -25.14 -7.30 -19.74
CA LYS A 8 -23.77 -7.80 -19.87
C LYS A 8 -22.92 -7.29 -18.69
N SER A 9 -22.09 -8.16 -18.16
CA SER A 9 -21.02 -7.85 -17.22
C SER A 9 -20.20 -6.65 -17.74
N GLN A 10 -20.10 -5.60 -16.95
CA GLN A 10 -19.21 -4.49 -17.26
C GLN A 10 -17.76 -5.01 -17.10
N THR A 11 -17.07 -5.06 -18.21
CA THR A 11 -15.63 -5.27 -18.25
C THR A 11 -14.94 -4.22 -17.40
N VAL A 12 -14.02 -4.68 -16.55
CA VAL A 12 -13.11 -3.83 -15.79
C VAL A 12 -12.44 -2.85 -16.75
N PRO A 13 -12.50 -1.53 -16.50
CA PRO A 13 -11.79 -0.58 -17.35
C PRO A 13 -10.29 -0.90 -17.31
N ALA A 14 -9.68 -1.04 -18.48
CA ALA A 14 -8.24 -1.13 -18.62
C ALA A 14 -7.57 0.01 -17.85
N ALA A 15 -6.40 -0.29 -17.26
CA ALA A 15 -5.58 0.71 -16.59
C ALA A 15 -5.46 1.99 -17.42
N PRO A 16 -5.45 3.18 -16.79
CA PRO A 16 -5.49 4.45 -17.50
C PRO A 16 -4.34 4.55 -18.51
N ASN A 17 -4.70 5.04 -19.68
CA ASN A 17 -3.85 5.22 -20.85
C ASN A 17 -2.63 6.08 -20.47
N HIS A 18 -1.48 5.44 -20.23
CA HIS A 18 -0.23 6.14 -19.98
C HIS A 18 0.37 6.59 -21.33
N GLN A 19 0.87 7.79 -21.39
CA GLN A 19 1.87 8.18 -22.39
C GLN A 19 3.06 7.23 -22.24
N ALA A 20 3.13 6.25 -23.12
CA ALA A 20 3.79 5.00 -22.92
C ALA A 20 5.32 5.12 -23.03
N GLY A 21 5.97 5.23 -21.89
CA GLY A 21 7.28 4.60 -21.74
C GLY A 21 7.10 3.07 -21.64
N PHE A 22 8.16 2.30 -21.91
CA PHE A 22 8.13 0.85 -21.74
C PHE A 22 7.86 0.47 -20.27
N PRO A 23 7.23 -0.69 -19.99
CA PRO A 23 6.98 -1.15 -18.64
C PRO A 23 8.29 -1.49 -17.91
N ILE A 24 8.44 -0.99 -16.68
CA ILE A 24 9.60 -1.28 -15.83
C ILE A 24 9.22 -2.40 -14.85
N PRO A 25 9.77 -3.62 -15.00
CA PRO A 25 9.41 -4.74 -14.15
C PRO A 25 9.94 -4.57 -12.72
N THR A 26 9.08 -4.87 -11.74
CA THR A 26 9.38 -4.78 -10.31
C THR A 26 8.97 -6.04 -9.56
N VAL A 27 9.60 -6.28 -8.41
CA VAL A 27 9.15 -7.24 -7.40
C VAL A 27 8.51 -6.49 -6.25
N SER A 28 7.35 -6.96 -5.80
CA SER A 28 6.68 -6.45 -4.62
C SER A 28 6.83 -7.42 -3.44
N LEU A 29 7.52 -7.00 -2.39
CA LEU A 29 7.72 -7.78 -1.16
C LEU A 29 6.87 -7.19 -0.04
N PHE A 30 6.16 -8.06 0.71
CA PHE A 30 5.15 -7.62 1.67
C PHE A 30 4.11 -6.74 0.98
N CYS A 31 3.61 -7.21 -0.15
CA CYS A 31 2.81 -6.42 -1.08
C CYS A 31 1.47 -5.95 -0.50
N GLY A 32 0.96 -6.63 0.54
CA GLY A 32 -0.35 -6.33 1.11
C GLY A 32 -1.43 -6.32 0.03
N SER A 33 -2.28 -5.32 0.07
CA SER A 33 -3.32 -5.11 -0.95
C SER A 33 -2.85 -4.29 -2.17
N GLY A 34 -1.55 -4.03 -2.36
CA GLY A 34 -1.02 -3.39 -3.56
C GLY A 34 -1.16 -1.86 -3.63
N GLY A 35 -1.38 -1.17 -2.52
CA GLY A 35 -1.54 0.29 -2.56
C GLY A 35 -0.30 1.04 -3.04
N LEU A 36 0.89 0.64 -2.60
CA LEU A 36 2.17 1.19 -3.07
C LEU A 36 2.38 0.84 -4.55
N ASP A 37 2.13 -0.42 -4.92
CA ASP A 37 2.28 -0.93 -6.27
C ASP A 37 1.35 -0.24 -7.26
N LEU A 38 0.11 0.08 -6.84
CA LEU A 38 -0.83 0.83 -7.67
C LEU A 38 -0.30 2.22 -8.02
N GLY A 39 0.34 2.89 -7.05
CA GLY A 39 1.00 4.17 -7.29
C GLY A 39 2.15 4.04 -8.30
N PHE A 40 2.97 3.01 -8.15
CA PHE A 40 4.06 2.70 -9.08
C PHE A 40 3.53 2.32 -10.47
N ALA A 41 2.47 1.52 -10.54
CA ALA A 41 1.86 1.11 -11.81
C ALA A 41 1.33 2.31 -12.62
N ARG A 42 0.79 3.34 -11.96
CA ARG A 42 0.39 4.60 -12.60
C ARG A 42 1.55 5.35 -13.26
N GLN A 43 2.76 5.05 -12.89
CA GLN A 43 3.98 5.59 -13.49
C GLN A 43 4.71 4.57 -14.38
N GLY A 44 4.00 3.50 -14.83
CA GLY A 44 4.51 2.51 -15.78
C GLY A 44 5.47 1.47 -15.20
N PHE A 45 5.52 1.32 -13.88
CA PHE A 45 6.14 0.18 -13.26
C PHE A 45 5.16 -1.00 -13.27
N HIS A 46 5.68 -2.21 -13.47
CA HIS A 46 4.86 -3.40 -13.58
C HIS A 46 5.34 -4.47 -12.60
N PRO A 47 4.56 -4.82 -11.57
CA PRO A 47 4.92 -5.91 -10.67
C PRO A 47 4.84 -7.23 -11.42
N VAL A 48 5.98 -7.92 -11.56
CA VAL A 48 6.05 -9.25 -12.18
C VAL A 48 5.89 -10.37 -11.16
N LEU A 49 6.32 -10.12 -9.93
CA LEU A 49 6.18 -11.01 -8.79
C LEU A 49 5.77 -10.20 -7.56
N ALA A 50 4.75 -10.66 -6.84
CA ALA A 50 4.33 -10.09 -5.57
C ALA A 50 4.27 -11.18 -4.49
N VAL A 51 4.61 -10.84 -3.25
CA VAL A 51 4.67 -11.80 -2.14
C VAL A 51 4.06 -11.20 -0.88
N ASP A 52 3.14 -11.94 -0.28
CA ASP A 52 2.59 -11.64 1.06
C ASP A 52 2.23 -12.95 1.79
N SER A 53 2.11 -12.91 3.09
CA SER A 53 1.72 -14.07 3.90
C SER A 53 0.21 -14.23 4.06
N ALA A 54 -0.57 -13.17 3.83
CA ALA A 54 -1.99 -13.14 4.03
C ALA A 54 -2.76 -13.51 2.74
N ASP A 55 -3.58 -14.55 2.81
CA ASP A 55 -4.38 -15.06 1.69
C ASP A 55 -5.24 -13.98 1.03
N ALA A 56 -5.99 -13.23 1.85
CA ALA A 56 -6.84 -12.16 1.34
C ALA A 56 -6.05 -11.01 0.68
N ALA A 57 -4.81 -10.77 1.10
CA ALA A 57 -3.92 -9.81 0.46
C ALA A 57 -3.48 -10.31 -0.92
N CYS A 58 -3.04 -11.57 -1.00
CA CYS A 58 -2.65 -12.19 -2.26
C CYS A 58 -3.81 -12.19 -3.27
N THR A 59 -5.00 -12.67 -2.90
CA THR A 59 -6.17 -12.68 -3.79
C THR A 59 -6.62 -11.27 -4.19
N THR A 60 -6.51 -10.28 -3.30
CA THR A 60 -6.76 -8.87 -3.62
C THR A 60 -5.74 -8.34 -4.62
N PHE A 61 -4.48 -8.68 -4.44
CA PHE A 61 -3.42 -8.26 -5.36
C PHE A 61 -3.63 -8.87 -6.75
N GLU A 62 -3.86 -10.17 -6.85
CA GLU A 62 -4.16 -10.88 -8.11
C GLU A 62 -5.33 -10.25 -8.87
N GLN A 63 -6.41 -9.92 -8.17
CA GLN A 63 -7.59 -9.27 -8.76
C GLN A 63 -7.27 -7.92 -9.40
N ASN A 64 -6.41 -7.12 -8.77
CA ASN A 64 -6.15 -5.74 -9.19
C ASN A 64 -4.89 -5.59 -10.07
N PHE A 65 -4.03 -6.63 -10.14
CA PHE A 65 -2.80 -6.65 -10.94
C PHE A 65 -2.76 -7.90 -11.84
N PRO A 66 -3.63 -7.97 -12.84
CA PRO A 66 -3.65 -9.11 -13.76
C PRO A 66 -2.30 -9.26 -14.47
N GLY A 67 -1.79 -10.49 -14.49
CA GLY A 67 -0.47 -10.81 -15.09
C GLY A 67 0.70 -10.78 -14.10
N CYS A 68 0.52 -10.33 -12.86
CA CYS A 68 1.50 -10.50 -11.80
C CYS A 68 1.42 -11.92 -11.22
N ARG A 69 2.57 -12.59 -11.07
CA ARG A 69 2.65 -13.84 -10.30
C ARG A 69 2.61 -13.49 -8.81
N VAL A 70 1.60 -13.98 -8.09
CA VAL A 70 1.48 -13.73 -6.65
C VAL A 70 1.81 -15.00 -5.86
N LEU A 71 2.63 -14.86 -4.81
CA LEU A 71 3.02 -15.94 -3.93
C LEU A 71 2.51 -15.66 -2.50
N LYS A 72 1.71 -16.58 -1.98
CA LYS A 72 1.36 -16.61 -0.57
C LYS A 72 2.49 -17.24 0.23
N GLN A 73 3.36 -16.40 0.80
CA GLN A 73 4.54 -16.86 1.51
C GLN A 73 4.94 -15.94 2.67
N ASP A 74 5.24 -16.50 3.81
CA ASP A 74 5.86 -15.79 4.93
C ASP A 74 7.37 -15.63 4.67
N LEU A 75 7.77 -14.41 4.33
CA LEU A 75 9.15 -14.07 3.97
C LEU A 75 10.14 -14.17 5.16
N SER A 76 9.65 -14.25 6.40
CA SER A 76 10.51 -14.51 7.57
C SER A 76 10.99 -15.96 7.63
N ARG A 77 10.33 -16.86 6.92
CA ARG A 77 10.55 -18.31 6.99
C ARG A 77 11.20 -18.91 5.74
N VAL A 78 11.52 -18.08 4.74
CA VAL A 78 12.14 -18.56 3.51
C VAL A 78 13.65 -18.38 3.53
N PRO A 79 14.42 -19.27 2.85
CA PRO A 79 15.84 -19.06 2.65
C PRO A 79 16.10 -17.81 1.78
N PRO A 80 17.30 -17.19 1.88
CA PRO A 80 17.63 -15.96 1.13
C PRO A 80 17.41 -16.07 -0.38
N GLY A 81 17.76 -17.21 -1.00
CA GLY A 81 17.62 -17.45 -2.44
C GLY A 81 16.19 -17.71 -2.94
N TYR A 82 15.22 -17.92 -2.05
CA TYR A 82 13.87 -18.34 -2.43
C TYR A 82 13.22 -17.46 -3.50
N ILE A 83 13.29 -16.13 -3.35
CA ILE A 83 12.69 -15.20 -4.33
C ILE A 83 13.49 -15.19 -5.64
N VAL A 84 14.81 -15.35 -5.57
CA VAL A 84 15.69 -15.47 -6.72
C VAL A 84 15.29 -16.70 -7.55
N ASP A 85 15.08 -17.86 -6.90
CA ASP A 85 14.67 -19.09 -7.55
C ASP A 85 13.31 -18.95 -8.25
N ARG A 86 12.34 -18.35 -7.55
CA ARG A 86 10.99 -18.10 -8.13
C ARG A 86 11.02 -17.16 -9.34
N LEU A 87 11.91 -16.18 -9.35
CA LEU A 87 12.12 -15.30 -10.51
C LEU A 87 12.90 -15.96 -11.63
N ALA A 88 13.85 -16.86 -11.32
CA ALA A 88 14.60 -17.61 -12.31
C ALA A 88 13.71 -18.56 -13.15
N GLU A 89 12.59 -19.04 -12.58
CA GLU A 89 11.57 -19.82 -13.26
C GLU A 89 10.75 -19.02 -14.29
N MET A 90 10.81 -17.67 -14.21
CA MET A 90 10.02 -16.79 -15.06
C MET A 90 10.78 -16.43 -16.37
N PRO A 91 10.06 -16.00 -17.42
CA PRO A 91 10.71 -15.55 -18.65
C PRO A 91 11.71 -14.42 -18.41
N SER A 92 12.75 -14.35 -19.22
CA SER A 92 13.80 -13.32 -19.11
C SER A 92 13.26 -11.89 -19.20
N THR A 93 12.12 -11.69 -19.85
CA THR A 93 11.40 -10.41 -19.92
C THR A 93 10.83 -9.97 -18.58
N ALA A 94 10.64 -10.90 -17.63
CA ALA A 94 10.17 -10.63 -16.28
C ALA A 94 11.31 -10.32 -15.28
N ARG A 95 12.56 -10.16 -15.75
CA ARG A 95 13.67 -9.81 -14.85
C ARG A 95 13.45 -8.45 -14.20
N PRO A 96 13.39 -8.38 -12.86
CA PRO A 96 13.07 -7.15 -12.18
C PRO A 96 14.20 -6.12 -12.28
N ILE A 97 13.81 -4.86 -12.40
CA ILE A 97 14.70 -3.71 -12.35
C ILE A 97 14.64 -3.07 -10.96
N GLY A 98 13.53 -3.20 -10.26
CA GLY A 98 13.35 -2.63 -8.95
C GLY A 98 12.60 -3.54 -7.98
N VAL A 99 12.69 -3.20 -6.70
CA VAL A 99 11.97 -3.84 -5.60
C VAL A 99 11.18 -2.79 -4.84
N VAL A 100 9.89 -3.02 -4.61
CA VAL A 100 9.06 -2.17 -3.75
C VAL A 100 8.51 -2.98 -2.60
N GLY A 101 8.29 -2.35 -1.45
CA GLY A 101 7.68 -3.06 -0.34
C GLY A 101 7.59 -2.27 0.96
N GLY A 102 6.68 -2.71 1.83
CA GLY A 102 6.46 -2.18 3.16
C GLY A 102 6.34 -3.31 4.17
N PRO A 103 7.46 -3.81 4.74
CA PRO A 103 7.39 -4.86 5.74
C PRO A 103 6.57 -4.42 6.95
N PRO A 104 5.78 -5.32 7.58
CA PRO A 104 4.89 -4.98 8.69
C PRO A 104 5.56 -4.18 9.80
N CYS A 105 4.94 -3.06 10.15
CA CYS A 105 5.43 -2.08 11.11
C CYS A 105 4.78 -2.17 12.50
N GLN A 106 3.93 -3.16 12.73
CA GLN A 106 3.11 -3.24 13.95
C GLN A 106 3.95 -3.24 15.24
N ALA A 107 5.21 -3.67 15.18
CA ALA A 107 6.16 -3.60 16.28
C ALA A 107 6.68 -2.17 16.56
N PHE A 108 6.56 -1.25 15.61
CA PHE A 108 7.07 0.14 15.68
C PHE A 108 5.96 1.19 15.74
N SER A 109 4.70 0.77 15.68
CA SER A 109 3.57 1.70 15.76
C SER A 109 3.48 2.39 17.11
N MET A 110 3.28 3.69 17.11
CA MET A 110 3.05 4.50 18.31
C MET A 110 1.84 4.03 19.16
N SER A 111 0.89 3.34 18.55
CA SER A 111 -0.27 2.75 19.24
C SER A 111 0.01 1.43 19.94
N ASN A 112 1.21 0.87 19.81
CA ASN A 112 1.54 -0.46 20.33
C ASN A 112 2.47 -0.38 21.55
N VAL A 113 2.01 0.33 22.60
CA VAL A 113 2.79 0.63 23.81
C VAL A 113 3.09 -0.64 24.65
N HIS A 114 2.37 -1.74 24.44
CA HIS A 114 2.36 -2.89 25.35
C HIS A 114 3.05 -4.17 24.82
N LYS A 115 3.60 -4.17 23.60
CA LYS A 115 4.33 -5.34 23.08
C LYS A 115 5.83 -5.14 23.21
N GLY A 116 6.44 -5.92 24.11
CA GLY A 116 7.86 -5.86 24.42
C GLY A 116 8.78 -6.20 23.25
N SER A 117 10.08 -6.23 23.52
CA SER A 117 11.19 -6.45 22.57
C SER A 117 11.15 -7.80 21.82
N THR A 118 10.27 -8.72 22.18
CA THR A 118 10.17 -10.09 21.67
C THR A 118 9.25 -10.27 20.46
N ASP A 119 8.65 -9.20 19.92
CA ASP A 119 7.77 -9.32 18.73
C ASP A 119 8.60 -9.75 17.50
N PRO A 120 8.38 -10.96 16.93
CA PRO A 120 9.18 -11.47 15.81
C PRO A 120 9.11 -10.58 14.55
N ARG A 121 8.10 -9.72 14.45
CA ARG A 121 7.96 -8.78 13.32
C ARG A 121 9.00 -7.66 13.33
N ARG A 122 9.75 -7.48 14.43
CA ARG A 122 10.87 -6.53 14.49
C ARG A 122 12.01 -6.90 13.55
N THR A 123 12.12 -8.14 13.13
CA THR A 123 13.15 -8.63 12.21
C THR A 123 12.78 -8.46 10.72
N LEU A 124 11.51 -8.18 10.40
CA LEU A 124 11.05 -8.11 9.01
C LEU A 124 11.70 -7.00 8.18
N PRO A 125 12.01 -5.80 8.72
CA PRO A 125 12.81 -4.81 7.98
C PRO A 125 14.20 -5.33 7.59
N ALA A 126 14.89 -6.04 8.48
CA ALA A 126 16.18 -6.66 8.17
C ALA A 126 16.03 -7.80 7.16
N THR A 127 14.95 -8.58 7.24
CA THR A 127 14.60 -9.60 6.23
C THR A 127 14.44 -8.96 4.85
N TYR A 128 13.74 -7.82 4.77
CA TYR A 128 13.59 -7.07 3.53
C TYR A 128 14.95 -6.64 2.95
N ALA A 129 15.83 -6.07 3.79
CA ALA A 129 17.16 -5.66 3.38
C ALA A 129 18.01 -6.82 2.85
N ARG A 130 17.96 -7.98 3.52
CA ARG A 130 18.63 -9.21 3.07
C ARG A 130 18.13 -9.68 1.70
N LEU A 131 16.81 -9.75 1.51
CA LEU A 131 16.21 -10.16 0.25
C LEU A 131 16.59 -9.23 -0.90
N ILE A 132 16.61 -7.92 -0.67
CA ILE A 132 17.09 -6.94 -1.66
C ILE A 132 18.57 -7.20 -2.02
N GLY A 133 19.40 -7.53 -1.05
CA GLY A 133 20.81 -7.86 -1.28
C GLY A 133 20.97 -9.07 -2.21
N GLU A 134 20.20 -10.14 -2.00
CA GLU A 134 20.21 -11.32 -2.85
C GLU A 134 19.65 -11.02 -4.25
N LEU A 135 18.54 -10.31 -4.34
CA LEU A 135 17.96 -9.91 -5.62
C LEU A 135 18.92 -9.04 -6.43
N ARG A 136 19.63 -8.11 -5.76
CA ARG A 136 20.62 -7.27 -6.44
C ARG A 136 21.80 -8.07 -7.00
N LYS A 137 22.27 -9.10 -6.27
CA LYS A 137 23.32 -10.00 -6.76
C LYS A 137 22.89 -10.79 -7.99
N ALA A 138 21.65 -11.32 -7.97
CA ALA A 138 21.14 -12.21 -9.01
C ALA A 138 20.66 -11.46 -10.27
N PHE A 139 19.96 -10.32 -10.11
CA PHE A 139 19.27 -9.60 -11.19
C PHE A 139 19.79 -8.18 -11.42
N ASP A 140 20.84 -7.76 -10.71
CA ASP A 140 21.43 -6.43 -10.85
C ASP A 140 20.40 -5.30 -10.71
N ILE A 141 19.59 -5.37 -9.64
CA ILE A 141 18.53 -4.42 -9.31
C ILE A 141 19.04 -2.98 -9.34
N ASP A 142 18.29 -2.08 -9.94
CA ASP A 142 18.61 -0.65 -10.06
C ASP A 142 18.22 0.13 -8.81
N PHE A 143 17.03 -0.15 -8.25
CA PHE A 143 16.48 0.58 -7.11
C PHE A 143 15.64 -0.30 -6.18
N PHE A 144 15.45 0.16 -4.98
CA PHE A 144 14.40 -0.34 -4.09
C PHE A 144 13.65 0.82 -3.43
N VAL A 145 12.43 0.51 -2.97
CA VAL A 145 11.61 1.40 -2.13
C VAL A 145 11.15 0.63 -0.90
N PHE A 146 11.54 1.14 0.26
CA PHE A 146 11.11 0.65 1.55
C PHE A 146 10.14 1.66 2.17
N GLU A 147 8.97 1.22 2.61
CA GLU A 147 7.98 2.03 3.31
C GLU A 147 7.79 1.56 4.75
N ASN A 148 7.55 2.50 5.67
CA ASN A 148 7.17 2.18 7.03
C ASN A 148 6.47 3.36 7.73
N VAL A 149 6.01 3.14 8.97
CA VAL A 149 5.42 4.19 9.82
C VAL A 149 6.49 5.09 10.42
N LEU A 150 6.14 6.35 10.73
CA LEU A 150 7.04 7.30 11.39
C LEU A 150 7.58 6.80 12.73
N GLY A 151 6.85 5.93 13.41
CA GLY A 151 7.31 5.33 14.67
C GLY A 151 8.67 4.64 14.58
N LEU A 152 9.08 4.18 13.38
CA LEU A 152 10.40 3.61 13.16
C LEU A 152 11.53 4.64 13.37
N ARG A 153 11.29 5.93 13.13
CA ARG A 153 12.25 7.03 13.38
C ARG A 153 12.22 7.56 14.80
N HIS A 154 11.32 7.05 15.65
CA HIS A 154 11.27 7.51 17.02
C HIS A 154 12.57 7.17 17.76
N LYS A 155 13.04 8.05 18.64
CA LYS A 155 14.32 7.95 19.37
C LYS A 155 14.54 6.57 20.01
N ARG A 156 13.49 5.91 20.51
CA ARG A 156 13.56 4.54 21.06
C ARG A 156 13.93 3.45 20.05
N HIS A 157 13.91 3.74 18.75
CA HIS A 157 14.23 2.83 17.65
C HIS A 157 15.38 3.35 16.78
N GLU A 158 16.10 4.38 17.22
CA GLU A 158 17.16 5.06 16.46
C GLU A 158 18.27 4.10 16.05
N GLU A 159 18.75 3.28 16.98
CA GLU A 159 19.77 2.26 16.71
C GLU A 159 19.30 1.28 15.63
N LEU A 160 18.12 0.68 15.81
CA LEU A 160 17.55 -0.26 14.85
C LEU A 160 17.34 0.38 13.46
N PHE A 161 16.94 1.64 13.41
CA PHE A 161 16.77 2.37 12.14
C PHE A 161 18.12 2.68 11.49
N SER A 162 19.15 2.98 12.28
CA SER A 162 20.53 3.16 11.82
C SER A 162 21.10 1.86 11.25
N ASP A 163 20.92 0.73 11.96
CA ASP A 163 21.36 -0.59 11.52
C ASP A 163 20.69 -0.99 10.21
N LEU A 164 19.37 -0.78 10.10
CA LEU A 164 18.64 -1.04 8.86
C LEU A 164 19.22 -0.25 7.68
N LYS A 165 19.55 1.03 7.89
CA LYS A 165 20.22 1.85 6.87
C LYS A 165 21.61 1.32 6.53
N GLY A 166 22.32 0.78 7.51
CA GLY A 166 23.59 0.07 7.32
C GLY A 166 23.43 -1.12 6.38
N LEU A 167 22.47 -2.01 6.65
CA LEU A 167 22.18 -3.18 5.82
C LEU A 167 21.89 -2.81 4.35
N PHE A 168 21.14 -1.75 4.10
CA PHE A 168 20.89 -1.28 2.73
C PHE A 168 22.16 -0.78 2.03
N ARG A 169 23.04 -0.10 2.75
CA ARG A 169 24.33 0.36 2.21
C ARG A 169 25.28 -0.80 1.92
N GLU A 170 25.32 -1.80 2.80
CA GLU A 170 26.08 -3.05 2.62
C GLU A 170 25.54 -3.88 1.46
N ALA A 171 24.22 -3.91 1.28
CA ALA A 171 23.58 -4.49 0.09
C ALA A 171 23.96 -3.76 -1.21
N GLY A 172 24.71 -2.65 -1.16
CA GLY A 172 25.29 -1.94 -2.30
C GLY A 172 24.43 -0.84 -2.87
N PHE A 173 23.60 -0.21 -2.06
CA PHE A 173 22.76 0.91 -2.46
C PHE A 173 23.21 2.24 -1.83
N SER A 174 23.09 3.33 -2.58
CA SER A 174 23.04 4.68 -2.04
C SER A 174 21.60 4.94 -1.63
N ILE A 175 21.39 5.36 -0.39
CA ILE A 175 20.04 5.50 0.17
C ILE A 175 19.68 6.97 0.43
N PHE A 176 18.40 7.26 0.23
CA PHE A 176 17.77 8.55 0.49
C PHE A 176 16.55 8.30 1.37
N GLU A 177 16.33 9.12 2.37
CA GLU A 177 15.19 9.00 3.27
C GLU A 177 14.33 10.26 3.25
N GLY A 178 13.02 10.09 3.38
CA GLY A 178 12.08 11.19 3.46
C GLY A 178 10.78 10.79 4.11
N GLU A 179 10.04 11.79 4.54
CA GLU A 179 8.71 11.65 5.10
C GLU A 179 7.69 12.29 4.17
N LEU A 180 6.57 11.62 3.96
CA LEU A 180 5.47 12.13 3.17
C LEU A 180 4.17 12.03 3.98
N ASP A 181 3.31 13.07 3.87
CA ASP A 181 1.95 13.03 4.37
C ASP A 181 0.97 12.93 3.20
N ALA A 182 0.10 11.93 3.22
CA ALA A 182 -0.81 11.64 2.12
C ALA A 182 -1.73 12.81 1.74
N LYS A 183 -2.16 13.63 2.73
CA LYS A 183 -3.00 14.81 2.47
C LYS A 183 -2.35 15.82 1.52
N ASP A 184 -1.01 15.93 1.54
CA ASP A 184 -0.26 16.86 0.70
C ASP A 184 -0.16 16.38 -0.76
N PHE A 185 -0.62 15.14 -1.02
CA PHE A 185 -0.68 14.51 -2.35
C PHE A 185 -2.11 14.25 -2.83
N GLY A 186 -3.07 15.03 -2.33
CA GLY A 186 -4.47 14.97 -2.76
C GLY A 186 -5.29 13.81 -2.17
N VAL A 187 -4.77 13.14 -1.15
CA VAL A 187 -5.51 12.13 -0.39
C VAL A 187 -6.29 12.80 0.72
N PRO A 188 -7.58 12.55 0.90
CA PRO A 188 -8.39 13.17 1.96
C PRO A 188 -8.11 12.54 3.34
N GLN A 189 -6.83 12.32 3.66
CA GLN A 189 -6.39 11.67 4.89
C GLN A 189 -5.01 12.18 5.33
N THR A 190 -4.89 12.54 6.60
CA THR A 190 -3.60 12.73 7.26
C THR A 190 -2.99 11.36 7.55
N ARG A 191 -1.97 10.98 6.77
CA ARG A 191 -1.27 9.70 6.91
C ARG A 191 0.19 9.86 6.56
N GLN A 192 1.00 9.95 7.58
CA GLN A 192 2.44 10.15 7.45
C GLN A 192 3.17 8.81 7.36
N ARG A 193 4.14 8.73 6.43
CA ARG A 193 4.98 7.55 6.22
C ARG A 193 6.43 7.96 5.99
N VAL A 194 7.34 7.13 6.47
CA VAL A 194 8.76 7.21 6.15
C VAL A 194 9.07 6.30 4.97
N PHE A 195 9.89 6.81 4.07
CA PHE A 195 10.38 6.06 2.93
C PHE A 195 11.90 6.07 2.92
N ILE A 196 12.49 4.93 2.56
CA ILE A 196 13.89 4.82 2.17
C ILE A 196 13.92 4.35 0.73
N ILE A 197 14.56 5.13 -0.13
CA ILE A 197 14.78 4.76 -1.53
C ILE A 197 16.26 4.52 -1.72
N GLY A 198 16.61 3.36 -2.28
CA GLY A 198 17.98 3.01 -2.58
C GLY A 198 18.22 2.87 -4.07
N PHE A 199 19.34 3.37 -4.54
CA PHE A 199 19.80 3.18 -5.91
C PHE A 199 21.15 2.45 -5.93
N ASN A 200 21.32 1.52 -6.88
CA ASN A 200 22.52 0.72 -7.03
C ASN A 200 23.75 1.60 -7.23
N LYS A 201 24.70 1.60 -6.28
CA LYS A 201 25.92 2.42 -6.28
C LYS A 201 26.78 2.27 -7.53
N ARG A 202 26.73 1.10 -8.20
CA ARG A 202 27.52 0.84 -9.41
C ARG A 202 26.95 1.53 -10.65
N LYS A 203 25.63 1.81 -10.65
CA LYS A 203 24.90 2.36 -11.79
C LYS A 203 24.58 3.84 -11.63
N TYR A 204 24.34 4.24 -10.40
CA TYR A 204 23.91 5.60 -10.04
C TYR A 204 24.96 6.24 -9.16
N THR A 205 25.78 7.09 -9.77
CA THR A 205 26.88 7.80 -9.10
C THR A 205 26.64 9.30 -9.13
N ARG A 206 26.99 10.00 -8.03
CA ARG A 206 26.97 11.48 -7.93
C ARG A 206 25.61 12.11 -8.29
N PHE A 207 24.55 11.66 -7.64
CA PHE A 207 23.20 12.22 -7.80
C PHE A 207 22.54 12.39 -6.43
N GLY A 208 21.47 13.20 -6.39
CA GLY A 208 20.55 13.29 -5.29
C GLY A 208 19.18 12.74 -5.71
N PHE A 209 18.42 12.22 -4.78
CA PHE A 209 17.01 11.93 -4.99
C PHE A 209 16.17 12.99 -4.28
N PRO A 210 15.59 13.95 -5.01
CA PRO A 210 14.68 14.91 -4.42
C PRO A 210 13.36 14.21 -4.09
N PHE A 211 13.02 14.16 -2.81
CA PHE A 211 11.68 13.69 -2.44
C PHE A 211 10.61 14.64 -3.00
N PRO A 212 9.47 14.10 -3.44
CA PRO A 212 8.41 14.93 -4.00
C PRO A 212 7.89 15.93 -2.96
N LEU A 213 7.69 17.15 -3.41
CA LEU A 213 7.02 18.18 -2.61
C LEU A 213 5.51 18.06 -2.80
N GLY A 214 4.78 18.07 -1.69
CA GLY A 214 3.33 18.05 -1.69
C GLY A 214 2.72 19.43 -1.96
N ASN A 215 1.41 19.45 -2.19
CA ASN A 215 0.62 20.68 -2.25
C ASN A 215 0.04 21.00 -0.87
N PHE A 216 0.49 22.07 -0.25
CA PHE A 216 0.07 22.48 1.08
C PHE A 216 -1.06 23.52 1.06
N GLN A 217 -1.55 23.97 -0.10
CA GLN A 217 -2.50 25.07 -0.21
C GLN A 217 -3.96 24.64 -0.10
N ALA A 218 -4.31 23.42 -0.57
CA ALA A 218 -5.67 22.93 -0.52
C ALA A 218 -5.69 21.41 -0.31
N TRP A 219 -6.20 20.95 0.82
CA TRP A 219 -6.37 19.53 1.09
C TRP A 219 -7.78 19.08 0.73
N ARG A 220 -7.89 17.90 0.15
CA ARG A 220 -9.16 17.22 -0.03
C ARG A 220 -9.75 16.82 1.32
N THR A 221 -11.05 16.94 1.45
CA THR A 221 -11.81 16.67 2.68
C THR A 221 -12.50 15.31 2.63
N VAL A 222 -13.03 14.88 3.77
CA VAL A 222 -13.90 13.70 3.85
C VAL A 222 -15.12 13.88 2.94
N ARG A 223 -15.69 15.09 2.88
CA ARG A 223 -16.83 15.41 2.02
C ARG A 223 -16.52 15.18 0.56
N ASP A 224 -15.35 15.60 0.08
CA ASP A 224 -14.93 15.43 -1.32
C ASP A 224 -14.79 13.95 -1.71
N ALA A 225 -14.53 13.08 -0.75
CA ALA A 225 -14.33 11.66 -1.02
C ALA A 225 -15.61 10.83 -0.88
N ILE A 226 -16.44 11.10 0.13
CA ILE A 226 -17.54 10.21 0.51
C ILE A 226 -18.89 10.93 0.70
N GLY A 227 -18.96 12.24 0.47
CA GLY A 227 -20.15 13.06 0.76
C GLY A 227 -21.38 12.74 -0.08
N GLY A 228 -21.20 12.15 -1.26
CA GLY A 228 -22.31 11.80 -2.19
C GLY A 228 -22.65 10.31 -2.23
N LEU A 229 -22.05 9.48 -1.37
CA LEU A 229 -22.25 8.04 -1.42
C LEU A 229 -23.60 7.62 -0.82
N PRO A 230 -24.24 6.58 -1.37
CA PRO A 230 -25.43 5.98 -0.79
C PRO A 230 -25.09 5.32 0.56
N PRO A 231 -26.10 4.98 1.41
CA PRO A 231 -25.88 4.22 2.63
C PRO A 231 -25.26 2.83 2.33
N PRO A 232 -24.25 2.40 3.10
CA PRO A 232 -23.66 1.08 2.93
C PRO A 232 -24.55 -0.05 3.41
N ALA A 233 -24.32 -1.25 2.91
CA ALA A 233 -24.90 -2.45 3.48
C ALA A 233 -24.36 -2.70 4.91
N ILE A 234 -25.23 -3.12 5.81
CA ILE A 234 -24.86 -3.51 7.17
C ILE A 234 -24.54 -5.00 7.17
N PHE A 235 -23.39 -5.35 7.73
CA PHE A 235 -22.92 -6.75 7.81
C PHE A 235 -23.97 -7.69 8.42
N LYS A 236 -24.22 -8.78 7.71
CA LYS A 236 -24.99 -9.97 8.13
C LYS A 236 -24.19 -11.20 7.69
N ARG A 237 -24.40 -12.35 8.38
CA ARG A 237 -23.62 -13.57 8.08
C ARG A 237 -23.79 -14.11 6.66
N ASP A 238 -24.97 -13.91 6.08
CA ASP A 238 -25.36 -14.36 4.75
C ASP A 238 -25.14 -13.32 3.64
N LEU A 239 -24.58 -12.16 4.00
CA LEU A 239 -24.27 -11.10 3.04
C LEU A 239 -22.96 -11.42 2.31
N THR A 240 -23.07 -11.66 1.02
CA THR A 240 -21.94 -11.88 0.12
C THR A 240 -21.69 -10.64 -0.74
N PRO A 241 -20.44 -10.42 -1.25
CA PRO A 241 -20.09 -9.23 -2.02
C PRO A 241 -20.97 -8.94 -3.23
N ASP A 242 -21.48 -9.99 -3.91
CA ASP A 242 -22.40 -9.91 -5.04
C ASP A 242 -23.78 -9.35 -4.67
N LYS A 243 -24.18 -9.45 -3.41
CA LYS A 243 -25.43 -8.93 -2.87
C LYS A 243 -25.31 -7.51 -2.32
N ILE A 244 -24.11 -6.93 -2.32
CA ILE A 244 -23.90 -5.57 -1.84
C ILE A 244 -24.20 -4.59 -2.98
N PRO A 245 -25.21 -3.73 -2.86
CA PRO A 245 -25.51 -2.75 -3.89
C PRO A 245 -24.40 -1.73 -4.02
N PHE A 246 -24.26 -1.15 -5.21
CA PHE A 246 -23.34 -0.08 -5.56
C PHE A 246 -21.87 -0.52 -5.74
N HIS A 247 -21.21 -1.07 -4.71
CA HIS A 247 -19.84 -1.55 -4.78
C HIS A 247 -19.62 -2.70 -3.80
N PRO A 248 -18.93 -3.79 -4.15
CA PRO A 248 -18.77 -4.99 -3.32
C PRO A 248 -18.12 -4.74 -1.96
N ASN A 249 -17.35 -3.65 -1.82
CA ASN A 249 -16.79 -3.23 -0.54
C ASN A 249 -17.62 -2.17 0.21
N HIS A 250 -18.84 -1.83 -0.28
CA HIS A 250 -19.67 -0.81 0.37
C HIS A 250 -20.54 -1.38 1.49
N TRP A 251 -19.90 -2.00 2.46
CA TRP A 251 -20.51 -2.57 3.65
C TRP A 251 -19.73 -2.19 4.92
N CYS A 252 -20.40 -2.19 6.07
CA CYS A 252 -19.79 -1.85 7.35
C CYS A 252 -20.29 -2.75 8.48
N MET A 253 -19.56 -2.77 9.58
CA MET A 253 -19.97 -3.47 10.80
C MET A 253 -21.27 -2.90 11.37
N ARG A 254 -22.13 -3.77 11.91
CA ARG A 254 -23.35 -3.36 12.58
C ARG A 254 -23.02 -2.44 13.77
N PRO A 255 -23.66 -1.26 13.88
CA PRO A 255 -23.50 -0.39 15.05
C PRO A 255 -24.31 -0.97 16.23
N VAL A 256 -23.62 -1.65 17.14
CA VAL A 256 -24.27 -2.34 18.30
C VAL A 256 -24.42 -1.42 19.51
N SER A 257 -23.56 -0.41 19.64
CA SER A 257 -23.60 0.50 20.80
C SER A 257 -24.77 1.49 20.70
N GLU A 258 -25.54 1.66 21.77
CA GLU A 258 -26.60 2.67 21.90
C GLU A 258 -26.12 4.10 21.59
N LYS A 259 -24.82 4.35 21.68
CA LYS A 259 -24.23 5.67 21.33
C LYS A 259 -24.47 6.03 19.86
N PHE A 260 -24.66 5.05 18.98
CA PHE A 260 -24.99 5.29 17.58
C PHE A 260 -26.46 5.71 17.37
N SER A 261 -27.37 5.27 18.24
CA SER A 261 -28.80 5.55 18.13
C SER A 261 -29.24 6.84 18.85
N ASN A 262 -28.52 7.24 19.90
CA ASN A 262 -28.91 8.36 20.76
C ASN A 262 -28.19 9.69 20.48
N GLY A 263 -27.44 9.79 19.35
CA GLY A 263 -26.74 11.00 18.93
C GLY A 263 -25.53 11.41 19.80
N LYS A 264 -25.18 10.60 20.82
CA LYS A 264 -24.04 10.92 21.72
C LYS A 264 -22.67 10.80 21.05
N MET A 265 -22.59 10.14 19.89
CA MET A 265 -21.33 10.05 19.12
C MET A 265 -20.88 11.40 18.54
N GLU A 266 -21.77 12.34 18.31
CA GLU A 266 -21.50 13.63 17.68
C GLU A 266 -20.53 14.51 18.49
N ARG A 267 -20.35 14.22 19.77
CA ARG A 267 -19.59 15.08 20.71
C ARG A 267 -18.23 14.53 21.14
N GLY A 268 -17.70 13.50 20.49
CA GLY A 268 -16.35 12.98 20.79
C GLY A 268 -16.20 12.39 22.20
N VAL A 269 -17.20 11.67 22.69
CA VAL A 269 -17.17 11.08 24.04
C VAL A 269 -16.09 10.00 24.12
N THR A 270 -15.04 10.28 24.87
CA THR A 270 -14.07 9.30 25.35
C THR A 270 -14.77 8.36 26.34
N THR A 271 -14.76 7.07 26.03
CA THR A 271 -15.08 6.01 27.00
C THR A 271 -13.79 5.33 27.41
N ASN A 272 -13.72 4.74 28.60
CA ASN A 272 -12.62 3.91 29.08
C ASN A 272 -12.26 2.87 27.99
N GLY A 273 -11.21 3.14 27.21
CA GLY A 273 -10.81 2.41 26.02
C GLY A 273 -10.44 3.37 24.88
N ARG A 274 -10.13 2.83 23.70
CA ARG A 274 -9.80 3.64 22.52
C ARG A 274 -11.00 4.53 22.14
N PRO A 275 -10.84 5.84 22.06
CA PRO A 275 -11.95 6.76 21.78
C PRO A 275 -12.46 6.51 20.34
N PHE A 276 -13.76 6.41 20.18
CA PHE A 276 -14.37 6.55 18.85
C PHE A 276 -14.12 7.96 18.32
N ARG A 277 -13.71 8.05 17.07
CA ARG A 277 -13.42 9.32 16.40
C ARG A 277 -14.43 9.55 15.29
N VAL A 278 -15.35 10.47 15.50
CA VAL A 278 -16.26 10.92 14.44
C VAL A 278 -15.48 11.79 13.47
N LEU A 279 -15.50 11.45 12.19
CA LEU A 279 -14.83 12.22 11.16
C LEU A 279 -15.54 13.56 10.93
N HIS A 280 -14.79 14.52 10.40
CA HIS A 280 -15.30 15.85 10.07
C HIS A 280 -15.49 15.96 8.56
N TRP A 281 -16.65 16.43 8.11
CA TRP A 281 -16.92 16.57 6.67
C TRP A 281 -15.89 17.45 5.94
N ASP A 282 -15.53 18.57 6.54
CA ASP A 282 -14.77 19.63 5.92
C ASP A 282 -13.28 19.61 6.31
N LYS A 283 -12.78 18.45 6.71
CA LYS A 283 -11.36 18.20 7.03
C LYS A 283 -10.90 16.91 6.40
N PRO A 284 -9.58 16.73 6.16
CA PRO A 284 -9.02 15.41 5.89
C PRO A 284 -9.31 14.46 7.07
N SER A 285 -9.53 13.20 6.80
CA SER A 285 -9.65 12.18 7.85
C SER A 285 -8.32 11.99 8.59
N TRP A 286 -8.37 11.49 9.80
CA TRP A 286 -7.18 10.92 10.42
C TRP A 286 -6.77 9.64 9.70
N THR A 287 -5.56 9.16 9.98
CA THR A 287 -5.10 7.85 9.48
C THR A 287 -6.16 6.81 9.77
N VAL A 288 -6.72 6.23 8.72
CA VAL A 288 -7.64 5.10 8.81
C VAL A 288 -6.88 3.96 9.48
N ALA A 289 -7.22 3.68 10.72
CA ALA A 289 -6.60 2.64 11.52
C ALA A 289 -7.70 1.68 11.95
N TYR A 290 -7.73 0.54 11.27
CA TYR A 290 -8.55 -0.57 11.65
C TYR A 290 -7.65 -1.60 12.35
N GLY A 291 -7.86 -1.77 13.63
CA GLY A 291 -7.38 -2.95 14.32
C GLY A 291 -8.54 -3.95 14.41
N ASN A 292 -8.54 -4.83 15.42
CA ASN A 292 -9.69 -5.68 15.74
C ASN A 292 -10.97 -4.86 16.06
N ARG A 293 -10.88 -3.53 16.14
CA ARG A 293 -11.98 -2.59 16.38
C ARG A 293 -11.73 -1.32 15.60
N GLU A 294 -12.61 -1.03 14.68
CA GLU A 294 -12.66 0.24 13.97
C GLU A 294 -12.94 1.39 14.94
N VAL A 295 -12.13 2.43 14.89
CA VAL A 295 -12.26 3.61 15.74
C VAL A 295 -12.91 4.80 15.02
N HIS A 296 -12.94 4.77 13.67
CA HIS A 296 -13.49 5.86 12.88
C HIS A 296 -14.98 5.69 12.63
N ILE A 297 -15.69 6.77 12.87
CA ILE A 297 -17.13 6.88 12.71
C ILE A 297 -17.42 7.83 11.55
N HIS A 298 -18.36 7.45 10.70
CA HIS A 298 -18.85 8.31 9.64
C HIS A 298 -19.31 9.67 10.22
N PRO A 299 -19.15 10.78 9.50
CA PRO A 299 -19.50 12.11 10.01
C PRO A 299 -20.94 12.26 10.50
N SER A 300 -21.88 11.40 10.06
CA SER A 300 -23.25 11.35 10.60
C SER A 300 -23.34 10.92 12.08
N GLY A 301 -22.26 10.40 12.67
CA GLY A 301 -22.27 9.87 14.03
C GLY A 301 -23.08 8.58 14.23
N ARG A 302 -23.75 8.07 13.21
CA ARG A 302 -24.74 6.96 13.32
C ARG A 302 -24.22 5.58 12.95
N ARG A 303 -23.06 5.51 12.30
CA ARG A 303 -22.48 4.27 11.81
C ARG A 303 -20.96 4.37 11.67
N ARG A 304 -20.31 3.24 11.50
CA ARG A 304 -18.91 3.16 11.11
C ARG A 304 -18.75 3.46 9.62
N LEU A 305 -17.52 3.69 9.18
CA LEU A 305 -17.21 3.74 7.76
C LEU A 305 -17.45 2.36 7.13
N SER A 306 -17.87 2.36 5.87
CA SER A 306 -17.75 1.15 5.04
C SER A 306 -16.30 0.95 4.59
N VAL A 307 -15.96 -0.26 4.13
CA VAL A 307 -14.65 -0.53 3.53
C VAL A 307 -14.43 0.36 2.32
N TYR A 308 -15.46 0.54 1.50
CA TYR A 308 -15.41 1.41 0.32
C TYR A 308 -15.13 2.88 0.68
N GLU A 309 -15.83 3.42 1.67
CA GLU A 309 -15.56 4.78 2.14
C GLU A 309 -14.12 4.94 2.66
N ALA A 310 -13.64 3.95 3.42
CA ALA A 310 -12.28 3.95 3.92
C ALA A 310 -11.24 3.85 2.79
N MET A 311 -11.53 3.07 1.75
CA MET A 311 -10.75 2.92 0.54
C MET A 311 -10.62 4.26 -0.21
N LEU A 312 -11.73 4.98 -0.39
CA LEU A 312 -11.74 6.30 -1.04
C LEU A 312 -10.99 7.35 -0.21
N LEU A 313 -11.12 7.30 1.12
CA LEU A 313 -10.35 8.16 2.02
C LEU A 313 -8.84 7.90 1.94
N GLN A 314 -8.41 6.72 1.51
CA GLN A 314 -7.01 6.39 1.23
C GLN A 314 -6.57 6.72 -0.20
N GLY A 315 -7.47 7.23 -1.05
CA GLY A 315 -7.17 7.60 -2.44
C GLY A 315 -7.06 6.43 -3.40
N PHE A 316 -7.63 5.26 -3.06
CA PHE A 316 -7.82 4.20 -4.03
C PHE A 316 -8.89 4.60 -5.07
N PRO A 317 -8.79 4.12 -6.31
CA PRO A 317 -9.82 4.37 -7.31
C PRO A 317 -11.09 3.58 -6.99
N GLU A 318 -12.23 4.09 -7.46
CA GLU A 318 -13.55 3.47 -7.23
C GLU A 318 -13.66 2.04 -7.75
N SER A 319 -12.89 1.70 -8.77
CA SER A 319 -12.87 0.34 -9.36
C SER A 319 -12.06 -0.68 -8.55
N TYR A 320 -11.28 -0.24 -7.54
CA TYR A 320 -10.42 -1.14 -6.77
C TYR A 320 -11.26 -2.04 -5.87
N GLN A 321 -10.92 -3.33 -5.78
CA GLN A 321 -11.67 -4.29 -4.99
C GLN A 321 -10.78 -4.97 -3.95
N PHE A 322 -11.20 -4.91 -2.70
CA PHE A 322 -10.63 -5.71 -1.61
C PHE A 322 -11.42 -7.00 -1.45
N LEU A 323 -10.74 -8.13 -1.53
CA LEU A 323 -11.37 -9.46 -1.44
C LEU A 323 -11.27 -10.04 -0.02
N GLY A 324 -11.96 -11.15 0.20
CA GLY A 324 -12.00 -11.81 1.51
C GLY A 324 -13.17 -11.33 2.39
N ASN A 325 -13.18 -11.77 3.64
CA ASN A 325 -14.21 -11.39 4.59
C ASN A 325 -14.05 -9.92 5.06
N LEU A 326 -15.11 -9.37 5.68
CA LEU A 326 -15.13 -7.97 6.12
C LEU A 326 -13.94 -7.60 7.02
N SER A 327 -13.52 -8.47 7.92
CA SER A 327 -12.40 -8.21 8.81
C SER A 327 -11.06 -8.13 8.06
N ALA A 328 -10.87 -9.00 7.06
CA ALA A 328 -9.69 -8.97 6.19
C ALA A 328 -9.66 -7.71 5.34
N GLN A 329 -10.79 -7.32 4.72
CA GLN A 329 -10.92 -6.10 3.95
C GLN A 329 -10.61 -4.85 4.78
N ILE A 330 -11.18 -4.75 5.98
CA ILE A 330 -10.92 -3.66 6.94
C ILE A 330 -9.42 -3.58 7.25
N ARG A 331 -8.78 -4.71 7.53
CA ARG A 331 -7.35 -4.75 7.84
C ARG A 331 -6.50 -4.31 6.66
N MET A 332 -6.76 -4.82 5.45
CA MET A 332 -6.02 -4.47 4.24
C MET A 332 -6.10 -2.97 3.93
N VAL A 333 -7.29 -2.37 4.02
CA VAL A 333 -7.44 -0.92 3.84
C VAL A 333 -6.63 -0.15 4.88
N SER A 334 -6.66 -0.58 6.13
CA SER A 334 -5.91 0.06 7.22
C SER A 334 -4.39 0.03 7.00
N ASP A 335 -3.89 -1.13 6.56
CA ASP A 335 -2.44 -1.36 6.42
C ASP A 335 -1.91 -0.76 5.10
N ALA A 336 -2.76 -0.55 4.11
CA ALA A 336 -2.36 -0.07 2.79
C ALA A 336 -1.62 1.28 2.80
N VAL A 337 -0.66 1.39 1.92
CA VAL A 337 -0.04 2.68 1.55
C VAL A 337 -0.97 3.41 0.58
N PRO A 338 -1.29 4.69 0.80
CA PRO A 338 -2.06 5.47 -0.17
C PRO A 338 -1.40 5.49 -1.55
N PRO A 339 -2.12 5.12 -2.63
CA PRO A 339 -1.54 5.05 -3.96
C PRO A 339 -0.87 6.34 -4.44
N ALA A 340 -1.40 7.49 -4.05
CA ALA A 340 -0.82 8.79 -4.44
C ALA A 340 0.60 9.02 -3.88
N LEU A 341 0.93 8.47 -2.71
CA LEU A 341 2.31 8.51 -2.20
C LEU A 341 3.25 7.66 -3.06
N GLY A 342 2.80 6.44 -3.40
CA GLY A 342 3.54 5.57 -4.32
C GLY A 342 3.75 6.23 -5.68
N GLU A 343 2.72 6.87 -6.22
CA GLU A 343 2.77 7.56 -7.52
C GLU A 343 3.76 8.75 -7.50
N ALA A 344 3.73 9.56 -6.46
CA ALA A 344 4.64 10.69 -6.32
C ALA A 344 6.12 10.24 -6.26
N LEU A 345 6.42 9.19 -5.50
CA LEU A 345 7.75 8.60 -5.43
C LEU A 345 8.16 7.95 -6.77
N ALA A 346 7.25 7.19 -7.37
CA ALA A 346 7.50 6.48 -8.63
C ALA A 346 7.87 7.44 -9.76
N ARG A 347 7.28 8.63 -9.80
CA ARG A 347 7.64 9.67 -10.77
C ARG A 347 9.11 10.07 -10.67
N GLY A 348 9.60 10.31 -9.46
CA GLY A 348 11.00 10.63 -9.22
C GLY A 348 11.94 9.45 -9.52
N VAL A 349 11.56 8.24 -9.11
CA VAL A 349 12.31 7.02 -9.41
C VAL A 349 12.41 6.80 -10.91
N ARG A 350 11.28 6.92 -11.64
CA ARG A 350 11.24 6.75 -13.09
C ARG A 350 12.16 7.71 -13.82
N ALA A 351 12.16 8.98 -13.44
CA ALA A 351 13.01 9.99 -14.05
C ALA A 351 14.50 9.63 -14.00
N LEU A 352 14.94 8.94 -12.95
CA LEU A 352 16.32 8.49 -12.80
C LEU A 352 16.60 7.15 -13.50
N VAL A 353 15.65 6.21 -13.43
CA VAL A 353 15.85 4.82 -13.86
C VAL A 353 15.65 4.65 -15.37
N GLU A 354 14.64 5.30 -15.96
CA GLU A 354 14.28 5.12 -17.36
C GLU A 354 15.42 5.43 -18.34
N PRO A 355 16.20 6.51 -18.21
CA PRO A 355 17.32 6.78 -19.11
C PRO A 355 18.38 5.68 -19.09
N GLN A 356 18.65 5.10 -17.93
CA GLN A 356 19.62 4.02 -17.77
C GLN A 356 19.13 2.70 -18.38
N VAL A 357 17.86 2.40 -18.23
CA VAL A 357 17.24 1.20 -18.80
C VAL A 357 17.19 1.30 -20.33
N LEU A 358 16.77 2.45 -20.88
CA LEU A 358 16.79 2.71 -22.32
C LEU A 358 18.19 2.58 -22.93
N LYS A 359 19.21 3.09 -22.23
CA LYS A 359 20.62 2.96 -22.66
C LYS A 359 21.05 1.48 -22.72
N ARG A 360 20.61 0.64 -21.78
CA ARG A 360 20.90 -0.81 -21.79
C ARG A 360 20.19 -1.53 -22.91
N MET A 361 18.92 -1.20 -23.17
CA MET A 361 18.12 -1.82 -24.24
C MET A 361 18.68 -1.50 -25.66
N ARG A 362 19.31 -0.33 -25.84
CA ARG A 362 19.92 0.07 -27.12
C ARG A 362 21.30 -0.52 -27.37
N ARG A 363 21.95 -1.11 -26.37
CA ARG A 363 23.22 -1.82 -26.57
C ARG A 363 22.90 -3.18 -27.21
N PRO A 364 23.42 -3.48 -28.43
CA PRO A 364 23.26 -4.82 -28.99
C PRO A 364 23.83 -5.83 -27.99
N SER A 365 23.12 -6.94 -27.80
CA SER A 365 23.67 -8.08 -27.07
C SER A 365 24.98 -8.47 -27.77
N ALA A 366 26.11 -8.16 -27.14
CA ALA A 366 27.37 -8.76 -27.53
C ALA A 366 27.12 -10.26 -27.40
N SER A 367 27.09 -10.94 -28.56
CA SER A 367 26.98 -12.39 -28.65
C SER A 367 28.05 -13.04 -27.78
N ARG A 368 27.63 -13.72 -26.72
CA ARG A 368 28.45 -14.69 -26.00
C ARG A 368 28.16 -16.08 -26.55
#